data_6dcdd55e092afbd5fd4eb4df8f8e2914
#
_entry.id   6dcdd55e092afbd5fd4eb4df8f8e2914
#
_cell.length_a   1.000
_cell.length_b   1.000
_cell.length_c   1.000
_cell.angle_alpha   90.00
_cell.angle_beta   90.00
_cell.angle_gamma   90.00
#
_symmetry.space_group_name_H-M   'P 1'
#
loop_
_entity.id
_entity.type
_entity.pdbx_description
1 polymer ?
#
loop_
_entity_poly.entity_id
_entity_poly.type
_entity_poly.pdbx_seq_one_letter_code
_entity_poly.pdbx_strand_id
1 'polypeptide(L)'
;MVPKVLVSDKLSETAIKIFKEKGIEVDFMPEVGKDKEKLAEIIGDYDGLAIRSATRVTPTVLRNAKKLKVIGRAGIGTDNIDKEEASKKGIIVMNTPFGNMITTAEHAIAMMFAVARQIPEASISTHEGKWEKSRFMGVELTRKTLGVIGAGNIGGIVCERARALQMKVLAYDPFLGEEKADGMGVEKVELNELLQKADFI
;
A
#
# COMPACT_ATOMS: atom_id res chain seq x y z
N MET A 1 31.43 16.03 -5.42
CA MET A 1 31.31 14.85 -4.53
C MET A 1 30.29 13.92 -5.13
N VAL A 2 30.58 12.62 -5.15
CA VAL A 2 29.62 11.59 -5.58
C VAL A 2 28.53 11.50 -4.51
N PRO A 3 27.25 11.56 -4.87
CA PRO A 3 26.17 11.42 -3.89
C PRO A 3 26.15 9.99 -3.33
N LYS A 4 25.83 9.86 -2.04
CA LYS A 4 25.79 8.60 -1.33
C LYS A 4 24.36 8.29 -0.84
N VAL A 5 23.86 7.10 -1.15
CA VAL A 5 22.49 6.64 -0.79
C VAL A 5 22.57 5.42 0.12
N LEU A 6 21.83 5.48 1.22
CA LEU A 6 21.53 4.31 2.05
C LEU A 6 20.25 3.63 1.57
N VAL A 7 20.31 2.34 1.32
CA VAL A 7 19.15 1.48 1.08
C VAL A 7 18.91 0.65 2.33
N SER A 8 17.93 1.03 3.14
CA SER A 8 17.67 0.45 4.48
C SER A 8 16.53 -0.55 4.51
N ASP A 9 16.01 -0.92 3.34
CA ASP A 9 14.96 -1.94 3.15
C ASP A 9 15.36 -2.92 2.04
N LYS A 10 14.68 -4.06 1.97
CA LYS A 10 14.85 -5.02 0.87
C LYS A 10 14.33 -4.44 -0.44
N LEU A 11 15.22 -3.90 -1.25
CA LEU A 11 14.97 -3.53 -2.65
C LEU A 11 15.53 -4.60 -3.60
N SER A 12 15.06 -4.59 -4.85
CA SER A 12 15.58 -5.49 -5.88
C SER A 12 17.05 -5.15 -6.23
N GLU A 13 17.80 -6.15 -6.66
CA GLU A 13 19.16 -5.95 -7.17
C GLU A 13 19.19 -4.96 -8.34
N THR A 14 18.14 -4.96 -9.16
CA THR A 14 17.97 -4.02 -10.26
C THR A 14 17.99 -2.56 -9.77
N ALA A 15 17.33 -2.27 -8.62
CA ALA A 15 17.35 -0.92 -8.05
C ALA A 15 18.77 -0.51 -7.63
N ILE A 16 19.51 -1.42 -7.00
CA ILE A 16 20.90 -1.18 -6.61
C ILE A 16 21.79 -0.94 -7.84
N LYS A 17 21.59 -1.73 -8.90
CA LYS A 17 22.32 -1.60 -10.16
C LYS A 17 22.07 -0.23 -10.81
N ILE A 18 20.82 0.22 -10.85
CA ILE A 18 20.44 1.54 -11.42
C ILE A 18 21.14 2.67 -10.67
N PHE A 19 21.21 2.66 -9.35
CA PHE A 19 21.95 3.67 -8.61
C PHE A 19 23.42 3.73 -9.03
N LYS A 20 24.08 2.57 -9.10
CA LYS A 20 25.48 2.46 -9.51
C LYS A 20 25.71 2.95 -10.94
N GLU A 21 24.83 2.57 -11.88
CA GLU A 21 24.88 3.02 -13.27
C GLU A 21 24.72 4.55 -13.42
N LYS A 22 24.02 5.17 -12.49
CA LYS A 22 23.86 6.64 -12.40
C LYS A 22 25.02 7.32 -11.66
N GLY A 23 26.07 6.59 -11.29
CA GLY A 23 27.23 7.14 -10.59
C GLY A 23 26.93 7.52 -9.13
N ILE A 24 25.96 6.87 -8.49
CA ILE A 24 25.59 7.07 -7.11
C ILE A 24 26.23 5.97 -6.26
N GLU A 25 26.92 6.34 -5.19
CA GLU A 25 27.43 5.40 -4.20
C GLU A 25 26.27 4.84 -3.36
N VAL A 26 26.21 3.51 -3.18
CA VAL A 26 25.11 2.84 -2.51
C VAL A 26 25.59 1.91 -1.42
N ASP A 27 25.13 2.13 -0.21
CA ASP A 27 25.22 1.19 0.89
C ASP A 27 23.89 0.43 1.00
N PHE A 28 23.92 -0.88 0.78
CA PHE A 28 22.76 -1.75 0.90
C PHE A 28 22.76 -2.43 2.26
N MET A 29 21.95 -1.93 3.18
CA MET A 29 21.85 -2.39 4.58
C MET A 29 20.38 -2.65 4.97
N PRO A 30 19.70 -3.68 4.42
CA PRO A 30 18.25 -3.85 4.54
C PRO A 30 17.77 -4.09 5.99
N GLU A 31 18.64 -4.53 6.88
CA GLU A 31 18.27 -4.78 8.27
C GLU A 31 18.33 -3.52 9.15
N VAL A 32 19.04 -2.47 8.72
CA VAL A 32 19.17 -1.21 9.47
C VAL A 32 17.83 -0.48 9.59
N GLY A 33 16.94 -0.63 8.60
CA GLY A 33 15.62 0.00 8.64
C GLY A 33 14.73 -0.43 9.80
N LYS A 34 14.99 -1.59 10.39
CA LYS A 34 14.27 -2.11 11.57
C LYS A 34 14.84 -1.58 12.89
N ASP A 35 16.06 -1.08 12.87
CA ASP A 35 16.78 -0.53 14.03
C ASP A 35 16.84 1.00 13.93
N LYS A 36 15.94 1.66 14.64
CA LYS A 36 15.81 3.12 14.60
C LYS A 36 17.02 3.85 15.18
N GLU A 37 17.69 3.25 16.15
CA GLU A 37 18.84 3.86 16.85
C GLU A 37 20.04 3.82 15.90
N LYS A 38 20.32 2.67 15.34
CA LYS A 38 21.40 2.50 14.38
C LYS A 38 21.18 3.33 13.10
N LEU A 39 19.94 3.40 12.60
CA LEU A 39 19.61 4.25 11.47
C LEU A 39 19.88 5.73 11.80
N ALA A 40 19.51 6.18 13.00
CA ALA A 40 19.75 7.54 13.44
C ALA A 40 21.25 7.87 13.61
N GLU A 41 22.08 6.89 13.98
CA GLU A 41 23.53 7.07 14.09
C GLU A 41 24.20 7.30 12.74
N ILE A 42 23.81 6.53 11.72
CA ILE A 42 24.53 6.51 10.44
C ILE A 42 23.95 7.45 9.38
N ILE A 43 22.68 7.86 9.49
CA ILE A 43 21.98 8.63 8.44
C ILE A 43 22.65 9.96 8.10
N GLY A 44 23.42 10.52 9.01
CA GLY A 44 24.12 11.80 8.81
C GLY A 44 25.16 11.80 7.69
N ASP A 45 25.58 10.63 7.23
CA ASP A 45 26.61 10.47 6.19
C ASP A 45 26.04 10.34 4.77
N TYR A 46 24.72 10.25 4.62
CA TYR A 46 24.04 9.99 3.35
C TYR A 46 23.33 11.21 2.80
N ASP A 47 23.40 11.38 1.47
CA ASP A 47 22.64 12.37 0.70
C ASP A 47 21.22 11.93 0.40
N GLY A 48 20.99 10.61 0.29
CA GLY A 48 19.71 9.99 0.01
C GLY A 48 19.42 8.76 0.87
N LEU A 49 18.13 8.50 1.11
CA LEU A 49 17.64 7.33 1.80
C LEU A 49 16.56 6.65 0.98
N ALA A 50 16.78 5.39 0.58
CA ALA A 50 15.82 4.58 -0.15
C ALA A 50 15.21 3.51 0.78
N ILE A 51 13.88 3.52 0.90
CA ILE A 51 13.13 2.69 1.85
C ILE A 51 11.91 2.00 1.23
N ARG A 52 11.34 1.10 2.00
CA ARG A 52 9.97 0.55 1.86
C ARG A 52 9.22 0.72 3.18
N SER A 53 8.40 -0.26 3.52
CA SER A 53 7.52 -0.22 4.70
C SER A 53 8.17 -0.60 6.03
N ALA A 54 9.31 -1.32 6.01
CA ALA A 54 9.97 -1.76 7.26
C ALA A 54 10.75 -0.63 7.94
N THR A 55 11.27 0.33 7.18
CA THR A 55 11.97 1.49 7.73
C THR A 55 10.98 2.56 8.18
N ARG A 56 11.17 3.06 9.40
CA ARG A 56 10.45 4.24 9.91
C ARG A 56 11.37 5.44 10.03
N VAL A 57 11.07 6.51 9.28
CA VAL A 57 11.82 7.78 9.33
C VAL A 57 11.13 8.71 10.34
N THR A 58 11.61 8.63 11.58
CA THR A 58 11.08 9.40 12.71
C THR A 58 11.77 10.75 12.85
N PRO A 59 11.23 11.70 13.66
CA PRO A 59 11.92 12.94 13.98
C PRO A 59 13.33 12.73 14.54
N THR A 60 13.57 11.64 15.27
CA THR A 60 14.89 11.30 15.80
C THR A 60 15.89 10.98 14.69
N VAL A 61 15.48 10.19 13.70
CA VAL A 61 16.30 9.90 12.51
C VAL A 61 16.57 11.19 11.74
N LEU A 62 15.55 11.99 11.52
CA LEU A 62 15.67 13.25 10.77
C LEU A 62 16.56 14.29 11.47
N ARG A 63 16.56 14.36 12.82
CA ARG A 63 17.46 15.26 13.53
C ARG A 63 18.93 15.02 13.19
N ASN A 64 19.33 13.77 13.02
CA ASN A 64 20.69 13.36 12.71
C ASN A 64 21.03 13.39 11.21
N ALA A 65 20.05 13.56 10.36
CA ALA A 65 20.18 13.58 8.90
C ALA A 65 20.79 14.91 8.42
N LYS A 66 22.11 15.09 8.60
CA LYS A 66 22.82 16.35 8.33
C LYS A 66 23.00 16.66 6.85
N LYS A 67 23.17 15.63 6.01
CA LYS A 67 23.43 15.76 4.57
C LYS A 67 22.23 15.33 3.72
N LEU A 68 21.21 14.72 4.33
CA LEU A 68 20.10 14.10 3.63
C LEU A 68 19.29 15.14 2.85
N LYS A 69 19.11 14.90 1.55
CA LYS A 69 18.37 15.77 0.61
C LYS A 69 17.07 15.14 0.16
N VAL A 70 17.03 13.80 0.10
CA VAL A 70 15.90 13.07 -0.46
C VAL A 70 15.67 11.75 0.26
N ILE A 71 14.39 11.44 0.46
CA ILE A 71 13.90 10.13 0.91
C ILE A 71 13.02 9.58 -0.19
N GLY A 72 13.38 8.43 -0.77
CA GLY A 72 12.60 7.71 -1.77
C GLY A 72 11.95 6.47 -1.17
N ARG A 73 10.62 6.40 -1.17
CA ARG A 73 9.90 5.20 -0.75
C ARG A 73 9.40 4.41 -1.96
N ALA A 74 9.87 3.17 -2.10
CA ALA A 74 9.31 2.23 -3.07
C ALA A 74 7.98 1.66 -2.54
N GLY A 75 6.90 2.42 -2.74
CA GLY A 75 5.54 2.12 -2.29
C GLY A 75 4.61 3.32 -2.43
N ILE A 76 3.30 3.10 -2.23
CA ILE A 76 2.27 4.13 -2.41
C ILE A 76 2.16 5.03 -1.17
N GLY A 77 1.97 4.44 0.01
CA GLY A 77 1.84 5.19 1.25
C GLY A 77 3.15 5.87 1.67
N THR A 78 3.07 6.86 2.55
CA THR A 78 4.23 7.55 3.14
C THR A 78 4.06 7.74 4.66
N ASP A 79 3.21 6.91 5.25
CA ASP A 79 2.82 6.92 6.66
C ASP A 79 3.98 6.57 7.62
N ASN A 80 5.00 5.90 7.10
CA ASN A 80 6.23 5.57 7.84
C ASN A 80 7.29 6.69 7.80
N ILE A 81 6.99 7.85 7.21
CA ILE A 81 7.90 9.01 7.10
C ILE A 81 7.25 10.23 7.76
N ASP A 82 7.93 10.86 8.69
CA ASP A 82 7.53 12.16 9.21
C ASP A 82 7.80 13.25 8.16
N LYS A 83 6.77 13.49 7.33
CA LYS A 83 6.86 14.45 6.22
C LYS A 83 6.95 15.89 6.69
N GLU A 84 6.33 16.21 7.81
CA GLU A 84 6.36 17.56 8.35
C GLU A 84 7.79 17.93 8.80
N GLU A 85 8.42 17.04 9.55
CA GLU A 85 9.79 17.26 10.00
C GLU A 85 10.80 17.21 8.84
N ALA A 86 10.58 16.32 7.85
CA ALA A 86 11.39 16.29 6.63
C ALA A 86 11.30 17.61 5.86
N SER A 87 10.08 18.15 5.70
CA SER A 87 9.84 19.42 5.00
C SER A 87 10.49 20.60 5.72
N LYS A 88 10.44 20.66 7.07
CA LYS A 88 11.14 21.70 7.86
C LYS A 88 12.64 21.73 7.60
N LYS A 89 13.22 20.58 7.25
CA LYS A 89 14.65 20.43 6.93
C LYS A 89 14.96 20.58 5.45
N GLY A 90 13.98 20.83 4.60
CA GLY A 90 14.15 20.89 3.15
C GLY A 90 14.44 19.53 2.50
N ILE A 91 14.10 18.42 3.17
CA ILE A 91 14.29 17.06 2.66
C ILE A 91 13.09 16.69 1.79
N ILE A 92 13.35 16.34 0.53
CA ILE A 92 12.32 15.92 -0.43
C ILE A 92 11.88 14.50 -0.11
N VAL A 93 10.56 14.27 0.01
CA VAL A 93 9.99 12.93 0.16
C VAL A 93 9.30 12.53 -1.15
N MET A 94 9.73 11.40 -1.70
CA MET A 94 9.22 10.84 -2.95
C MET A 94 8.67 9.44 -2.72
N ASN A 95 7.67 9.07 -3.52
CA ASN A 95 7.08 7.73 -3.49
C ASN A 95 6.82 7.21 -4.92
N THR A 96 6.34 5.96 -5.02
CA THR A 96 5.92 5.34 -6.29
C THR A 96 4.40 5.11 -6.26
N PRO A 97 3.57 6.15 -6.53
CA PRO A 97 2.13 6.11 -6.26
C PRO A 97 1.33 5.12 -7.12
N PHE A 98 1.91 4.67 -8.23
CA PHE A 98 1.25 3.75 -9.17
C PHE A 98 1.85 2.33 -9.18
N GLY A 99 2.89 2.08 -8.36
CA GLY A 99 3.73 0.87 -8.48
C GLY A 99 3.01 -0.45 -8.20
N ASN A 100 2.02 -0.47 -7.30
CA ASN A 100 1.29 -1.69 -6.92
C ASN A 100 -0.23 -1.50 -6.78
N MET A 101 -0.80 -0.45 -7.37
CA MET A 101 -2.23 -0.16 -7.21
C MET A 101 -3.11 -1.27 -7.79
N ILE A 102 -2.76 -1.79 -8.97
CA ILE A 102 -3.49 -2.88 -9.63
C ILE A 102 -3.37 -4.16 -8.78
N THR A 103 -2.14 -4.53 -8.41
CA THR A 103 -1.88 -5.72 -7.60
C THR A 103 -2.66 -5.70 -6.28
N THR A 104 -2.72 -4.55 -5.60
CA THR A 104 -3.44 -4.41 -4.35
C THR A 104 -4.95 -4.52 -4.55
N ALA A 105 -5.48 -3.90 -5.61
CA ALA A 105 -6.89 -4.01 -5.95
C ALA A 105 -7.29 -5.45 -6.32
N GLU A 106 -6.46 -6.14 -7.10
CA GLU A 106 -6.66 -7.56 -7.43
C GLU A 106 -6.65 -8.45 -6.20
N HIS A 107 -5.72 -8.20 -5.29
CA HIS A 107 -5.67 -8.94 -4.03
C HIS A 107 -6.95 -8.74 -3.21
N ALA A 108 -7.46 -7.51 -3.11
CA ALA A 108 -8.72 -7.24 -2.41
C ALA A 108 -9.90 -8.02 -3.02
N ILE A 109 -10.03 -8.02 -4.34
CA ILE A 109 -11.06 -8.81 -5.04
C ILE A 109 -10.87 -10.32 -4.81
N ALA A 110 -9.64 -10.82 -4.89
CA ALA A 110 -9.34 -12.23 -4.64
C ALA A 110 -9.71 -12.65 -3.21
N MET A 111 -9.39 -11.81 -2.21
CA MET A 111 -9.74 -12.06 -0.80
C MET A 111 -11.26 -12.04 -0.60
N MET A 112 -11.99 -11.14 -1.26
CA MET A 112 -13.45 -11.10 -1.21
C MET A 112 -14.06 -12.41 -1.73
N PHE A 113 -13.58 -12.95 -2.86
CA PHE A 113 -13.99 -14.26 -3.35
C PHE A 113 -13.59 -15.39 -2.38
N ALA A 114 -12.39 -15.34 -1.83
CA ALA A 114 -11.92 -16.37 -0.90
C ALA A 114 -12.83 -16.47 0.34
N VAL A 115 -13.24 -15.34 0.90
CA VAL A 115 -14.16 -15.28 2.03
C VAL A 115 -15.57 -15.71 1.61
N ALA A 116 -16.11 -15.16 0.52
CA ALA A 116 -17.47 -15.44 0.04
C ALA A 116 -17.67 -16.92 -0.28
N ARG A 117 -16.66 -17.62 -0.75
CA ARG A 117 -16.70 -19.00 -1.20
C ARG A 117 -15.97 -19.97 -0.28
N GLN A 118 -15.46 -19.51 0.86
CA GLN A 118 -14.73 -20.33 1.86
C GLN A 118 -13.58 -21.14 1.19
N ILE A 119 -12.85 -20.52 0.28
CA ILE A 119 -11.85 -21.21 -0.55
C ILE A 119 -10.74 -21.84 0.27
N PRO A 120 -10.16 -21.19 1.30
CA PRO A 120 -9.09 -21.78 2.11
C PRO A 120 -9.55 -23.06 2.83
N GLU A 121 -10.71 -23.02 3.46
CA GLU A 121 -11.28 -24.15 4.22
C GLU A 121 -11.65 -25.31 3.28
N ALA A 122 -12.22 -25.00 2.12
CA ALA A 122 -12.55 -26.00 1.11
C ALA A 122 -11.29 -26.67 0.56
N SER A 123 -10.24 -25.90 0.32
CA SER A 123 -8.93 -26.40 -0.12
C SER A 123 -8.33 -27.36 0.91
N ILE A 124 -8.30 -26.98 2.19
CA ILE A 124 -7.79 -27.82 3.28
C ILE A 124 -8.57 -29.13 3.35
N SER A 125 -9.90 -29.07 3.38
CA SER A 125 -10.78 -30.25 3.43
C SER A 125 -10.49 -31.21 2.27
N THR A 126 -10.33 -30.68 1.07
CA THR A 126 -10.05 -31.50 -0.13
C THR A 126 -8.66 -32.15 -0.06
N HIS A 127 -7.64 -31.43 0.40
CA HIS A 127 -6.29 -31.99 0.59
C HIS A 127 -6.24 -33.06 1.69
N GLU A 128 -7.14 -32.99 2.66
CA GLU A 128 -7.34 -34.06 3.65
C GLU A 128 -8.13 -35.27 3.12
N GLY A 129 -8.46 -35.29 1.85
CA GLY A 129 -9.22 -36.39 1.20
C GLY A 129 -10.73 -36.37 1.48
N LYS A 130 -11.28 -35.28 2.01
CA LYS A 130 -12.70 -35.11 2.31
C LYS A 130 -13.44 -34.51 1.11
N TRP A 131 -14.72 -34.92 0.92
CA TRP A 131 -15.63 -34.39 -0.08
C TRP A 131 -16.87 -33.79 0.57
N GLU A 132 -16.75 -32.56 1.08
CA GLU A 132 -17.78 -31.89 1.91
C GLU A 132 -18.56 -30.83 1.11
N LYS A 133 -19.12 -31.21 -0.05
CA LYS A 133 -19.77 -30.29 -1.02
C LYS A 133 -20.79 -29.35 -0.36
N SER A 134 -21.65 -29.87 0.51
CA SER A 134 -22.74 -29.10 1.12
C SER A 134 -22.25 -28.10 2.19
N ARG A 135 -21.03 -28.29 2.73
CA ARG A 135 -20.42 -27.39 3.74
C ARG A 135 -19.97 -26.08 3.12
N PHE A 136 -19.49 -26.11 1.87
CA PHE A 136 -18.83 -24.99 1.21
C PHE A 136 -19.71 -24.36 0.12
N MET A 137 -21.00 -24.15 0.39
CA MET A 137 -21.89 -23.50 -0.60
C MET A 137 -21.53 -22.03 -0.83
N GLY A 138 -21.14 -21.32 0.21
CA GLY A 138 -20.77 -19.91 0.14
C GLY A 138 -21.91 -18.99 -0.31
N VAL A 139 -21.53 -17.77 -0.72
CA VAL A 139 -22.46 -16.78 -1.27
C VAL A 139 -21.93 -16.23 -2.61
N GLU A 140 -22.82 -15.79 -3.49
CA GLU A 140 -22.49 -15.09 -4.71
C GLU A 140 -22.27 -13.60 -4.43
N LEU A 141 -21.37 -12.96 -5.17
CA LEU A 141 -21.13 -11.51 -5.08
C LEU A 141 -22.16 -10.70 -5.87
N THR A 142 -22.74 -11.29 -6.91
CA THR A 142 -23.77 -10.66 -7.75
C THR A 142 -24.90 -10.08 -6.92
N ARG A 143 -25.24 -8.80 -7.16
CA ARG A 143 -26.27 -8.02 -6.45
C ARG A 143 -26.02 -7.79 -4.96
N LYS A 144 -24.85 -8.17 -4.44
CA LYS A 144 -24.41 -7.79 -3.10
C LYS A 144 -23.88 -6.36 -3.09
N THR A 145 -23.89 -5.74 -1.93
CA THR A 145 -23.40 -4.39 -1.74
C THR A 145 -21.97 -4.43 -1.21
N LEU A 146 -21.05 -3.81 -1.95
CA LEU A 146 -19.68 -3.55 -1.50
C LEU A 146 -19.56 -2.13 -0.96
N GLY A 147 -19.11 -1.99 0.27
CA GLY A 147 -18.70 -0.71 0.86
C GLY A 147 -17.20 -0.51 0.66
N VAL A 148 -16.80 0.59 0.03
CA VAL A 148 -15.40 0.96 -0.17
C VAL A 148 -15.07 2.19 0.66
N ILE A 149 -14.18 2.02 1.65
CA ILE A 149 -13.65 3.10 2.47
C ILE A 149 -12.33 3.56 1.85
N GLY A 150 -12.37 4.74 1.20
CA GLY A 150 -11.26 5.28 0.42
C GLY A 150 -11.36 4.96 -1.08
N ALA A 151 -11.88 5.89 -1.86
CA ALA A 151 -12.08 5.80 -3.32
C ALA A 151 -10.94 6.48 -4.12
N GLY A 152 -9.71 6.37 -3.60
CA GLY A 152 -8.49 6.83 -4.29
C GLY A 152 -8.07 5.89 -5.43
N ASN A 153 -6.75 5.86 -5.74
CA ASN A 153 -6.22 5.08 -6.85
C ASN A 153 -6.53 3.57 -6.76
N ILE A 154 -6.40 2.97 -5.58
CA ILE A 154 -6.66 1.55 -5.36
C ILE A 154 -8.17 1.30 -5.25
N GLY A 155 -8.85 2.04 -4.37
CA GLY A 155 -10.29 1.88 -4.16
C GLY A 155 -11.09 2.11 -5.44
N GLY A 156 -10.69 3.05 -6.30
CA GLY A 156 -11.30 3.26 -7.60
C GLY A 156 -11.24 2.03 -8.52
N ILE A 157 -10.11 1.34 -8.55
CA ILE A 157 -9.96 0.09 -9.33
C ILE A 157 -10.83 -1.02 -8.73
N VAL A 158 -10.91 -1.11 -7.39
CA VAL A 158 -11.80 -2.08 -6.72
C VAL A 158 -13.26 -1.79 -7.05
N CYS A 159 -13.69 -0.52 -7.03
CA CYS A 159 -15.04 -0.10 -7.42
C CYS A 159 -15.38 -0.53 -8.85
N GLU A 160 -14.50 -0.24 -9.80
CA GLU A 160 -14.68 -0.62 -11.21
C GLU A 160 -14.88 -2.14 -11.37
N ARG A 161 -14.02 -2.93 -10.76
CA ARG A 161 -14.06 -4.39 -10.83
C ARG A 161 -15.26 -4.98 -10.12
N ALA A 162 -15.66 -4.45 -8.97
CA ALA A 162 -16.85 -4.88 -8.25
C ALA A 162 -18.14 -4.62 -9.06
N ARG A 163 -18.21 -3.47 -9.75
CA ARG A 163 -19.32 -3.19 -10.69
C ARG A 163 -19.37 -4.18 -11.85
N ALA A 164 -18.21 -4.55 -12.41
CA ALA A 164 -18.14 -5.59 -13.43
C ALA A 164 -18.64 -6.97 -12.93
N LEU A 165 -18.53 -7.23 -11.63
CA LEU A 165 -19.12 -8.38 -10.94
C LEU A 165 -20.61 -8.19 -10.59
N GLN A 166 -21.25 -7.12 -11.11
CA GLN A 166 -22.65 -6.77 -10.87
C GLN A 166 -22.99 -6.50 -9.39
N MET A 167 -22.02 -6.03 -8.62
CA MET A 167 -22.24 -5.56 -7.26
C MET A 167 -22.78 -4.12 -7.25
N LYS A 168 -23.59 -3.77 -6.24
CA LYS A 168 -23.83 -2.38 -5.86
C LYS A 168 -22.61 -1.88 -5.09
N VAL A 169 -22.08 -0.69 -5.43
CA VAL A 169 -20.90 -0.14 -4.76
C VAL A 169 -21.26 1.17 -4.05
N LEU A 170 -21.08 1.18 -2.74
CA LEU A 170 -21.12 2.36 -1.90
C LEU A 170 -19.69 2.82 -1.63
N ALA A 171 -19.41 4.11 -1.71
CA ALA A 171 -18.09 4.65 -1.46
C ALA A 171 -18.14 5.77 -0.41
N TYR A 172 -17.25 5.67 0.57
CA TYR A 172 -16.96 6.74 1.51
C TYR A 172 -15.51 7.18 1.34
N ASP A 173 -15.33 8.45 1.04
CA ASP A 173 -14.02 9.11 1.00
C ASP A 173 -14.23 10.61 1.21
N PRO A 174 -13.57 11.24 2.20
CA PRO A 174 -13.71 12.69 2.47
C PRO A 174 -13.36 13.59 1.28
N PHE A 175 -12.56 13.08 0.34
CA PHE A 175 -12.09 13.81 -0.83
C PHE A 175 -12.78 13.40 -2.14
N LEU A 176 -13.77 12.52 -2.09
CA LEU A 176 -14.56 12.11 -3.25
C LEU A 176 -15.63 13.14 -3.55
N GLY A 177 -15.55 13.84 -4.68
CA GLY A 177 -16.62 14.70 -5.19
C GLY A 177 -17.75 13.90 -5.83
N GLU A 178 -18.97 14.45 -5.87
CA GLU A 178 -20.16 13.81 -6.48
C GLU A 178 -19.92 13.46 -7.96
N GLU A 179 -19.44 14.39 -8.75
CA GLU A 179 -19.15 14.19 -10.19
C GLU A 179 -18.19 13.01 -10.42
N LYS A 180 -17.18 12.88 -9.57
CA LYS A 180 -16.23 11.77 -9.65
C LYS A 180 -16.89 10.44 -9.24
N ALA A 181 -17.74 10.44 -8.22
CA ALA A 181 -18.49 9.26 -7.80
C ALA A 181 -19.43 8.78 -8.92
N ASP A 182 -20.16 9.71 -9.55
CA ASP A 182 -21.02 9.42 -10.70
C ASP A 182 -20.22 8.87 -11.88
N GLY A 183 -19.08 9.49 -12.20
CA GLY A 183 -18.18 9.00 -13.25
C GLY A 183 -17.62 7.59 -12.99
N MET A 184 -17.43 7.25 -11.71
CA MET A 184 -17.06 5.90 -11.29
C MET A 184 -18.26 4.94 -11.23
N GLY A 185 -19.50 5.46 -11.29
CA GLY A 185 -20.75 4.72 -11.15
C GLY A 185 -20.91 4.08 -9.77
N VAL A 186 -20.52 4.79 -8.73
CA VAL A 186 -20.65 4.40 -7.32
C VAL A 186 -21.55 5.39 -6.57
N GLU A 187 -22.24 4.91 -5.56
CA GLU A 187 -23.04 5.76 -4.68
C GLU A 187 -22.15 6.29 -3.55
N LYS A 188 -21.91 7.60 -3.52
CA LYS A 188 -21.22 8.23 -2.39
C LYS A 188 -22.15 8.30 -1.20
N VAL A 189 -21.67 7.87 -0.04
CA VAL A 189 -22.44 7.83 1.20
C VAL A 189 -21.57 8.22 2.40
N GLU A 190 -22.21 8.51 3.52
CA GLU A 190 -21.53 8.68 4.80
C GLU A 190 -21.05 7.33 5.36
N LEU A 191 -19.99 7.35 6.16
CA LEU A 191 -19.37 6.13 6.70
C LEU A 191 -20.38 5.24 7.45
N ASN A 192 -21.22 5.82 8.29
CA ASN A 192 -22.19 5.05 9.05
C ASN A 192 -23.24 4.37 8.16
N GLU A 193 -23.63 5.02 7.08
CA GLU A 193 -24.56 4.46 6.09
C GLU A 193 -23.91 3.31 5.34
N LEU A 194 -22.63 3.44 4.93
CA LEU A 194 -21.87 2.37 4.30
C LEU A 194 -21.79 1.14 5.21
N LEU A 195 -21.43 1.34 6.48
CA LEU A 195 -21.31 0.24 7.47
C LEU A 195 -22.63 -0.49 7.72
N GLN A 196 -23.78 0.20 7.59
CA GLN A 196 -25.09 -0.41 7.78
C GLN A 196 -25.61 -1.18 6.56
N LYS A 197 -25.22 -0.76 5.35
CA LYS A 197 -25.79 -1.27 4.10
C LYS A 197 -24.89 -2.25 3.35
N ALA A 198 -23.61 -2.31 3.67
CA ALA A 198 -22.67 -3.17 2.96
C ALA A 198 -22.75 -4.62 3.40
N ASP A 199 -22.76 -5.54 2.44
CA ASP A 199 -22.58 -6.98 2.67
C ASP A 199 -21.08 -7.31 2.80
N PHE A 200 -20.22 -6.55 2.12
CA PHE A 200 -18.75 -6.65 2.13
C PHE A 200 -18.15 -5.26 2.30
N ILE A 201 -17.04 -5.16 3.04
CA ILE A 201 -16.31 -3.91 3.26
C ILE A 201 -14.82 -4.14 2.97
#